data_a981b28ba79d13dfab201f52873f0a12
#
_entry.id   a981b28ba79d13dfab201f52873f0a12
#
_cell.length_a   1.000
_cell.length_b   1.000
_cell.length_c   1.000
_cell.angle_alpha   90.00
_cell.angle_beta   90.00
_cell.angle_gamma   90.00
#
_symmetry.space_group_name_H-M   'P 1'
#
loop_
_entity.id
_entity.type
_entity.pdbx_description
1 polymer ?
#
loop_
_entity_poly.entity_id
_entity_poly.type
_entity_poly.pdbx_seq_one_letter_code
_entity_poly.pdbx_strand_id
1 'polypeptide(L)'
;MDMFRQMVNLAIAIGLETRRTSLKSLSLASYHQLKIFNIPSRYRLCAISRATGILKNYRSLSKKHSVRIPYCRRPGLNMCYGLKIRNRELALTGGLSIPLNDHTLRVLSEPGLKLRSITLTAYTMGISYSKKTKAVECQGMMGIDRNLNNVTAADSVGNIIIHDLSRITKTKLASRQTIARFKRSDDRIRQRIASKYGRIQRNRTNWLLHNVSRKLVNHATKNRFSIVVERITGIRRLYRKGNGQTRYHRAQLNSWSYHELDKQLSYKTSWNGLPVVHVNPKGTSSKCSACGDQMVYSKESRTLRCSTCSRVMDRDVSAARNILSAGLRFSLKGPSDEAMKGNPMIMAIPGVDDGQSSHEKTPTDPTEDLTEPNLRN
;
A
#
# COMPACT_ATOMS: atom_id res chain seq x y z
N MET A 1 17.87 -18.19 -11.88
CA MET A 1 17.73 -16.93 -11.12
C MET A 1 19.03 -16.14 -11.06
N ASP A 2 20.16 -16.77 -10.88
CA ASP A 2 21.46 -16.06 -10.83
C ASP A 2 21.83 -15.41 -12.16
N MET A 3 21.69 -16.11 -13.25
CA MET A 3 21.85 -15.56 -14.60
C MET A 3 20.97 -14.33 -14.86
N PHE A 4 19.72 -14.35 -14.39
CA PHE A 4 18.83 -13.18 -14.47
C PHE A 4 19.37 -12.01 -13.61
N ARG A 5 19.92 -12.28 -12.43
CA ARG A 5 20.58 -11.26 -11.59
C ARG A 5 21.79 -10.64 -12.33
N GLN A 6 22.60 -11.45 -12.99
CA GLN A 6 23.74 -10.97 -13.78
C GLN A 6 23.29 -10.07 -14.93
N MET A 7 22.23 -10.46 -15.66
CA MET A 7 21.64 -9.62 -16.71
C MET A 7 21.13 -8.27 -16.17
N VAL A 8 20.47 -8.27 -15.00
CA VAL A 8 20.01 -7.03 -14.36
C VAL A 8 21.19 -6.13 -14.03
N ASN A 9 22.28 -6.69 -13.48
CA ASN A 9 23.47 -5.92 -13.13
C ASN A 9 24.20 -5.37 -14.34
N LEU A 10 24.32 -6.13 -15.43
CA LEU A 10 24.88 -5.64 -16.68
C LEU A 10 24.04 -4.49 -17.25
N ALA A 11 22.70 -4.65 -17.27
CA ALA A 11 21.83 -3.56 -17.71
C ALA A 11 21.90 -2.30 -16.80
N ILE A 12 22.12 -2.48 -15.49
CA ILE A 12 22.37 -1.36 -14.56
C ILE A 12 23.68 -0.65 -14.92
N ALA A 13 24.76 -1.39 -15.14
CA ALA A 13 26.07 -0.81 -15.49
C ALA A 13 25.97 0.03 -16.77
N ILE A 14 25.40 -0.53 -17.84
CA ILE A 14 25.17 0.16 -19.10
C ILE A 14 24.29 1.41 -18.92
N GLY A 15 23.25 1.32 -18.09
CA GLY A 15 22.36 2.43 -17.83
C GLY A 15 23.00 3.57 -17.04
N LEU A 16 23.96 3.28 -16.17
CA LEU A 16 24.75 4.27 -15.43
C LEU A 16 25.76 4.95 -16.38
N GLU A 17 26.50 4.17 -17.15
CA GLU A 17 27.48 4.66 -18.13
C GLU A 17 26.82 5.56 -19.17
N THR A 18 25.74 5.10 -19.78
CA THR A 18 25.03 5.83 -20.85
C THR A 18 24.04 6.86 -20.34
N ARG A 19 23.86 6.98 -19.01
CA ARG A 19 22.87 7.84 -18.34
C ARG A 19 21.42 7.58 -18.76
N ARG A 20 21.10 6.37 -19.23
CA ARG A 20 19.77 5.99 -19.72
C ARG A 20 18.94 5.33 -18.62
N THR A 21 17.77 5.88 -18.35
CA THR A 21 16.88 5.40 -17.28
C THR A 21 15.45 5.12 -17.75
N SER A 22 15.11 5.33 -19.03
CA SER A 22 13.82 4.92 -19.58
C SER A 22 13.91 3.48 -20.12
N LEU A 23 12.77 2.78 -20.14
CA LEU A 23 12.74 1.39 -20.64
C LEU A 23 13.20 1.33 -22.10
N LYS A 24 12.67 2.19 -22.97
CA LYS A 24 13.01 2.24 -24.39
C LYS A 24 14.50 2.53 -24.61
N SER A 25 15.04 3.58 -24.00
CA SER A 25 16.44 3.96 -24.20
C SER A 25 17.44 2.96 -23.62
N LEU A 26 17.12 2.36 -22.47
CA LEU A 26 17.96 1.33 -21.86
C LEU A 26 17.90 0.02 -22.67
N SER A 27 16.73 -0.33 -23.21
CA SER A 27 16.59 -1.51 -24.07
C SER A 27 17.46 -1.38 -25.31
N LEU A 28 17.42 -0.25 -26.01
CA LEU A 28 18.26 0.01 -27.17
C LEU A 28 19.76 -0.10 -26.87
N ALA A 29 20.18 0.33 -25.66
CA ALA A 29 21.60 0.31 -25.27
C ALA A 29 22.07 -1.08 -24.83
N SER A 30 21.22 -1.86 -24.15
CA SER A 30 21.67 -3.06 -23.44
C SER A 30 21.18 -4.37 -24.03
N TYR A 31 20.10 -4.38 -24.82
CA TYR A 31 19.49 -5.62 -25.30
C TYR A 31 20.46 -6.52 -26.08
N HIS A 32 21.27 -5.94 -26.96
CA HIS A 32 22.22 -6.71 -27.78
C HIS A 32 23.31 -7.34 -26.91
N GLN A 33 23.85 -6.60 -25.95
CA GLN A 33 24.86 -7.11 -25.03
C GLN A 33 24.35 -8.24 -24.15
N LEU A 34 23.03 -8.24 -23.83
CA LEU A 34 22.39 -9.30 -23.02
C LEU A 34 22.20 -10.62 -23.82
N LYS A 35 22.48 -10.66 -25.14
CA LYS A 35 22.42 -11.89 -25.95
C LYS A 35 23.48 -12.91 -25.53
N ILE A 36 24.58 -12.49 -24.87
CA ILE A 36 25.60 -13.39 -24.33
C ILE A 36 25.05 -14.43 -23.36
N PHE A 37 23.92 -14.14 -22.71
CA PHE A 37 23.28 -15.04 -21.75
C PHE A 37 22.37 -16.06 -22.44
N ASN A 38 22.47 -16.46 -23.59
CA ASN A 38 21.72 -17.51 -24.30
C ASN A 38 20.38 -17.98 -23.62
N ILE A 39 19.50 -17.05 -23.34
CA ILE A 39 18.18 -17.28 -22.75
C ILE A 39 17.09 -16.56 -23.54
N PRO A 40 15.83 -17.01 -23.52
CA PRO A 40 14.74 -16.42 -24.28
C PRO A 40 14.65 -14.90 -24.13
N SER A 41 14.33 -14.21 -25.22
CA SER A 41 14.28 -12.74 -25.33
C SER A 41 13.45 -12.08 -24.23
N ARG A 42 12.33 -12.69 -23.83
CA ARG A 42 11.44 -12.19 -22.78
C ARG A 42 12.11 -12.04 -21.41
N TYR A 43 13.07 -12.91 -21.08
CA TYR A 43 13.84 -12.77 -19.84
C TYR A 43 14.78 -11.56 -19.91
N ARG A 44 15.39 -11.32 -21.06
CA ARG A 44 16.25 -10.13 -21.29
C ARG A 44 15.45 -8.85 -21.10
N LEU A 45 14.27 -8.75 -21.74
CA LEU A 45 13.37 -7.61 -21.58
C LEU A 45 12.92 -7.40 -20.12
N CYS A 46 12.62 -8.48 -19.41
CA CYS A 46 12.27 -8.41 -17.99
C CYS A 46 13.45 -7.95 -17.12
N ALA A 47 14.68 -8.37 -17.44
CA ALA A 47 15.87 -7.91 -16.74
C ALA A 47 16.11 -6.41 -16.95
N ILE A 48 15.96 -5.93 -18.20
CA ILE A 48 16.05 -4.50 -18.53
C ILE A 48 14.95 -3.70 -17.82
N SER A 49 13.71 -4.21 -17.80
CA SER A 49 12.61 -3.58 -17.09
C SER A 49 12.91 -3.42 -15.59
N ARG A 50 13.46 -4.47 -14.95
CA ARG A 50 13.88 -4.40 -13.55
C ARG A 50 15.02 -3.41 -13.33
N ALA A 51 16.04 -3.42 -14.19
CA ALA A 51 17.14 -2.46 -14.14
C ALA A 51 16.65 -1.02 -14.29
N THR A 52 15.72 -0.77 -15.20
CA THR A 52 15.06 0.54 -15.38
C THR A 52 14.42 1.04 -14.06
N GLY A 53 13.67 0.17 -13.36
CA GLY A 53 13.08 0.52 -12.08
C GLY A 53 14.10 0.88 -11.00
N ILE A 54 15.21 0.12 -10.94
CA ILE A 54 16.33 0.37 -10.01
C ILE A 54 17.01 1.71 -10.34
N LEU A 55 17.30 1.98 -11.61
CA LEU A 55 17.95 3.21 -12.06
C LEU A 55 17.09 4.45 -11.85
N LYS A 56 15.77 4.36 -12.11
CA LYS A 56 14.84 5.46 -11.82
C LYS A 56 14.81 5.80 -10.33
N ASN A 57 14.76 4.78 -9.47
CA ASN A 57 14.79 4.98 -8.03
C ASN A 57 16.13 5.57 -7.57
N TYR A 58 17.24 5.05 -8.06
CA TYR A 58 18.57 5.60 -7.80
C TYR A 58 18.67 7.06 -8.19
N ARG A 59 18.25 7.44 -9.40
CA ARG A 59 18.24 8.83 -9.87
C ARG A 59 17.35 9.74 -9.03
N SER A 60 16.22 9.25 -8.54
CA SER A 60 15.34 10.01 -7.65
C SER A 60 15.96 10.25 -6.28
N LEU A 61 16.61 9.23 -5.72
CA LEU A 61 17.25 9.31 -4.40
C LEU A 61 18.55 10.13 -4.43
N SER A 62 19.36 10.00 -5.49
CA SER A 62 20.63 10.73 -5.64
C SER A 62 20.47 12.24 -5.73
N LYS A 63 19.28 12.72 -6.11
CA LYS A 63 18.94 14.16 -6.07
C LYS A 63 18.80 14.71 -4.64
N LYS A 64 18.55 13.86 -3.65
CA LYS A 64 18.23 14.26 -2.26
C LYS A 64 19.28 13.81 -1.25
N HIS A 65 20.01 12.76 -1.56
CA HIS A 65 20.95 12.11 -0.65
C HIS A 65 22.14 11.54 -1.41
N SER A 66 23.28 11.42 -0.74
CA SER A 66 24.36 10.58 -1.22
C SER A 66 23.94 9.12 -1.14
N VAL A 67 23.91 8.41 -2.27
CA VAL A 67 23.50 7.02 -2.36
C VAL A 67 24.55 6.16 -3.04
N ARG A 68 24.70 4.94 -2.57
CA ARG A 68 25.63 3.96 -3.17
C ARG A 68 25.16 3.56 -4.55
N ILE A 69 26.08 3.23 -5.43
CA ILE A 69 25.82 2.68 -6.75
C ILE A 69 24.91 1.45 -6.63
N PRO A 70 23.80 1.40 -7.39
CA PRO A 70 22.84 0.33 -7.26
C PRO A 70 23.39 -0.98 -7.82
N TYR A 71 23.14 -2.06 -7.10
CA TYR A 71 23.52 -3.42 -7.46
C TYR A 71 22.49 -4.44 -6.99
N CYS A 72 22.06 -5.33 -7.86
CA CYS A 72 21.13 -6.40 -7.53
C CYS A 72 21.87 -7.56 -6.84
N ARG A 73 21.79 -7.66 -5.51
CA ARG A 73 22.49 -8.65 -4.69
C ARG A 73 21.81 -10.01 -4.68
N ARG A 74 20.48 -10.02 -4.52
CA ARG A 74 19.71 -11.25 -4.31
C ARG A 74 19.26 -11.85 -5.63
N PRO A 75 19.47 -13.17 -5.84
CA PRO A 75 18.91 -13.86 -6.98
C PRO A 75 17.38 -13.85 -6.86
N GLY A 76 16.72 -13.56 -7.96
CA GLY A 76 15.28 -13.52 -8.07
C GLY A 76 14.88 -13.21 -9.47
N LEU A 77 13.78 -13.78 -9.94
CA LEU A 77 13.27 -13.62 -11.28
C LEU A 77 12.01 -12.75 -11.23
N ASN A 78 12.01 -11.64 -11.95
CA ASN A 78 10.82 -10.85 -12.23
C ASN A 78 10.41 -11.09 -13.67
N MET A 79 9.16 -11.51 -13.87
CA MET A 79 8.60 -11.69 -15.21
C MET A 79 7.35 -10.81 -15.33
N CYS A 80 7.30 -9.98 -16.36
CA CYS A 80 6.15 -9.17 -16.73
C CYS A 80 5.63 -9.48 -18.14
N TYR A 81 6.34 -10.35 -18.86
CA TYR A 81 5.97 -10.81 -20.20
C TYR A 81 5.97 -12.34 -20.27
N GLY A 82 5.15 -12.91 -21.16
CA GLY A 82 5.14 -14.34 -21.42
C GLY A 82 4.59 -15.21 -20.30
N LEU A 83 3.67 -14.66 -19.51
CA LEU A 83 2.98 -15.35 -18.43
C LEU A 83 1.65 -15.90 -18.94
N LYS A 84 1.42 -17.21 -18.78
CA LYS A 84 0.13 -17.85 -19.13
C LYS A 84 -0.27 -18.82 -18.03
N ILE A 85 -1.57 -18.87 -17.72
CA ILE A 85 -2.12 -19.88 -16.82
C ILE A 85 -2.73 -20.97 -17.70
N ARG A 86 -2.25 -22.20 -17.56
CA ARG A 86 -2.74 -23.38 -18.26
C ARG A 86 -2.69 -24.58 -17.30
N ASN A 87 -3.69 -25.45 -17.35
CA ASN A 87 -3.71 -26.71 -16.59
C ASN A 87 -3.37 -26.54 -15.10
N ARG A 88 -3.92 -25.50 -14.44
CA ARG A 88 -3.66 -25.17 -13.02
C ARG A 88 -2.21 -24.76 -12.73
N GLU A 89 -1.42 -24.47 -13.75
CA GLU A 89 -0.03 -24.04 -13.65
C GLU A 89 0.19 -22.67 -14.26
N LEU A 90 1.17 -21.96 -13.72
CA LEU A 90 1.70 -20.74 -14.30
C LEU A 90 2.86 -21.11 -15.24
N ALA A 91 2.59 -21.09 -16.54
CA ALA A 91 3.58 -21.35 -17.57
C ALA A 91 4.39 -20.08 -17.87
N LEU A 92 5.71 -20.24 -17.89
CA LEU A 92 6.69 -19.22 -18.26
C LEU A 92 7.30 -19.54 -19.60
N THR A 93 7.83 -18.52 -20.28
CA THR A 93 8.59 -18.73 -21.51
C THR A 93 9.80 -19.65 -21.24
N GLY A 94 10.09 -20.58 -22.15
CA GLY A 94 11.20 -21.53 -22.00
C GLY A 94 10.83 -22.84 -21.29
N GLY A 95 9.54 -23.18 -21.20
CA GLY A 95 9.08 -24.48 -20.73
C GLY A 95 8.99 -24.65 -19.22
N LEU A 96 9.30 -23.61 -18.45
CA LEU A 96 9.14 -23.67 -16.99
C LEU A 96 7.67 -23.48 -16.62
N SER A 97 7.10 -24.39 -15.85
CA SER A 97 5.78 -24.24 -15.26
C SER A 97 5.84 -24.36 -13.73
N ILE A 98 4.90 -23.71 -13.06
CA ILE A 98 4.81 -23.66 -11.59
C ILE A 98 3.38 -23.97 -11.20
N PRO A 99 3.13 -25.03 -10.42
CA PRO A 99 1.79 -25.38 -9.97
C PRO A 99 1.21 -24.29 -9.07
N LEU A 100 -0.06 -23.98 -9.26
CA LEU A 100 -0.81 -23.00 -8.50
C LEU A 100 -1.76 -23.70 -7.52
N ASN A 101 -1.84 -23.23 -6.30
CA ASN A 101 -2.81 -23.72 -5.33
C ASN A 101 -4.23 -23.23 -5.65
N ASP A 102 -5.24 -23.91 -5.09
CA ASP A 102 -6.66 -23.60 -5.34
C ASP A 102 -7.05 -22.16 -4.97
N HIS A 103 -6.47 -21.63 -3.92
CA HIS A 103 -6.71 -20.23 -3.52
C HIS A 103 -6.22 -19.26 -4.61
N THR A 104 -5.01 -19.44 -5.12
CA THR A 104 -4.45 -18.60 -6.18
C THR A 104 -5.26 -18.73 -7.47
N LEU A 105 -5.63 -19.95 -7.85
CA LEU A 105 -6.47 -20.19 -9.03
C LEU A 105 -7.82 -19.49 -8.90
N ARG A 106 -8.48 -19.60 -7.75
CA ARG A 106 -9.76 -18.93 -7.48
C ARG A 106 -9.65 -17.41 -7.61
N VAL A 107 -8.59 -16.82 -7.03
CA VAL A 107 -8.34 -15.37 -7.15
C VAL A 107 -8.09 -14.97 -8.60
N LEU A 108 -7.24 -15.71 -9.32
CA LEU A 108 -6.86 -15.36 -10.70
C LEU A 108 -7.98 -15.65 -11.73
N SER A 109 -9.00 -16.43 -11.36
CA SER A 109 -10.18 -16.66 -12.19
C SER A 109 -11.28 -15.60 -12.02
N GLU A 110 -11.10 -14.60 -11.13
CA GLU A 110 -12.06 -13.50 -11.01
C GLU A 110 -12.24 -12.74 -12.34
N PRO A 111 -13.49 -12.46 -12.77
CA PRO A 111 -13.75 -11.71 -13.99
C PRO A 111 -13.08 -10.33 -14.01
N GLY A 112 -12.48 -9.97 -15.14
CA GLY A 112 -11.83 -8.67 -15.34
C GLY A 112 -10.45 -8.54 -14.70
N LEU A 113 -9.92 -9.62 -14.09
CA LEU A 113 -8.58 -9.63 -13.52
C LEU A 113 -7.53 -9.84 -14.62
N LYS A 114 -6.46 -9.03 -14.60
CA LYS A 114 -5.31 -9.15 -15.49
C LYS A 114 -4.05 -9.47 -14.69
N LEU A 115 -3.40 -10.57 -15.02
CA LEU A 115 -2.07 -10.92 -14.52
C LEU A 115 -1.06 -9.90 -15.06
N ARG A 116 -0.26 -9.27 -14.18
CA ARG A 116 0.69 -8.23 -14.56
C ARG A 116 2.13 -8.69 -14.52
N SER A 117 2.53 -9.29 -13.42
CA SER A 117 3.90 -9.78 -13.25
C SER A 117 3.99 -10.82 -12.15
N ILE A 118 5.09 -11.55 -12.18
CA ILE A 118 5.47 -12.42 -11.07
C ILE A 118 6.86 -12.07 -10.58
N THR A 119 7.09 -12.37 -9.32
CA THR A 119 8.42 -12.31 -8.70
C THR A 119 8.70 -13.64 -8.04
N LEU A 120 9.71 -14.34 -8.51
CA LEU A 120 10.19 -15.60 -7.95
C LEU A 120 11.44 -15.38 -7.12
N THR A 121 11.47 -15.98 -5.95
CA THR A 121 12.66 -16.15 -5.11
C THR A 121 12.88 -17.64 -4.86
N ALA A 122 13.92 -18.01 -4.15
CA ALA A 122 14.16 -19.43 -3.81
C ALA A 122 12.98 -20.08 -3.04
N TYR A 123 12.18 -19.29 -2.33
CA TYR A 123 11.16 -19.81 -1.39
C TYR A 123 9.75 -19.26 -1.63
N THR A 124 9.59 -18.25 -2.48
CA THR A 124 8.30 -17.58 -2.62
C THR A 124 8.03 -17.17 -4.06
N MET A 125 6.77 -17.23 -4.45
CA MET A 125 6.26 -16.62 -5.66
C MET A 125 5.28 -15.51 -5.29
N GLY A 126 5.59 -14.27 -5.70
CA GLY A 126 4.66 -13.14 -5.61
C GLY A 126 4.00 -12.95 -6.97
N ILE A 127 2.68 -12.84 -7.00
CA ILE A 127 1.90 -12.60 -8.21
C ILE A 127 1.26 -11.21 -8.11
N SER A 128 1.54 -10.35 -9.08
CA SER A 128 0.91 -9.04 -9.20
C SER A 128 -0.19 -9.10 -10.25
N TYR A 129 -1.35 -8.56 -9.91
CA TYR A 129 -2.50 -8.53 -10.80
C TYR A 129 -3.28 -7.22 -10.63
N SER A 130 -4.09 -6.87 -11.61
CA SER A 130 -4.96 -5.70 -11.59
C SER A 130 -6.36 -6.06 -12.05
N LYS A 131 -7.35 -5.32 -11.59
CA LYS A 131 -8.75 -5.45 -11.99
C LYS A 131 -9.29 -4.06 -12.33
N LYS A 132 -9.99 -3.94 -13.44
CA LYS A 132 -10.81 -2.76 -13.69
C LYS A 132 -12.12 -2.91 -12.92
N THR A 133 -12.41 -1.99 -12.03
CA THR A 133 -13.67 -1.96 -11.26
C THR A 133 -14.54 -0.83 -11.77
N LYS A 134 -15.84 -1.08 -11.89
CA LYS A 134 -16.80 0.00 -12.13
C LYS A 134 -16.99 0.79 -10.84
N ALA A 135 -17.08 2.10 -10.94
CA ALA A 135 -17.44 2.94 -9.81
C ALA A 135 -18.85 2.59 -9.33
N VAL A 136 -19.03 2.50 -8.04
CA VAL A 136 -20.34 2.26 -7.41
C VAL A 136 -20.89 3.62 -6.98
N GLU A 137 -22.13 3.89 -7.38
CA GLU A 137 -22.86 5.05 -6.87
C GLU A 137 -23.18 4.84 -5.39
N CYS A 138 -22.67 5.74 -4.57
CA CYS A 138 -22.78 5.64 -3.12
C CYS A 138 -24.06 6.28 -2.63
N GLN A 139 -24.80 5.59 -1.77
CA GLN A 139 -26.04 6.03 -1.14
C GLN A 139 -25.79 6.76 0.20
N GLY A 140 -24.56 6.73 0.69
CA GLY A 140 -24.17 7.35 1.95
C GLY A 140 -22.67 7.21 2.20
N MET A 141 -22.27 7.54 3.43
CA MET A 141 -20.88 7.52 3.84
C MET A 141 -20.70 6.81 5.18
N MET A 142 -19.47 6.36 5.43
CA MET A 142 -19.03 5.80 6.71
C MET A 142 -17.75 6.51 7.15
N GLY A 143 -17.82 7.30 8.23
CA GLY A 143 -16.67 7.95 8.85
C GLY A 143 -15.93 6.99 9.77
N ILE A 144 -14.61 6.89 9.64
CA ILE A 144 -13.78 5.96 10.41
C ILE A 144 -12.73 6.73 11.20
N ASP A 145 -12.84 6.68 12.51
CA ASP A 145 -11.80 7.11 13.44
C ASP A 145 -10.81 5.97 13.72
N ARG A 146 -9.51 6.24 13.56
CA ARG A 146 -8.43 5.26 13.66
C ARG A 146 -7.56 5.56 14.86
N ASN A 147 -7.80 4.89 15.98
CA ASN A 147 -7.03 5.06 17.19
C ASN A 147 -5.91 4.01 17.36
N LEU A 148 -5.12 4.17 18.40
CA LEU A 148 -4.02 3.24 18.71
C LEU A 148 -4.55 1.84 19.05
N ASN A 149 -5.62 1.75 19.82
CA ASN A 149 -6.15 0.51 20.38
C ASN A 149 -7.54 0.13 19.86
N ASN A 150 -8.18 0.97 19.07
CA ASN A 150 -9.46 0.66 18.45
C ASN A 150 -9.64 1.39 17.11
N VAL A 151 -10.65 0.98 16.39
CA VAL A 151 -11.21 1.67 15.22
C VAL A 151 -12.70 1.81 15.46
N THR A 152 -13.20 3.02 15.37
CA THR A 152 -14.62 3.33 15.51
C THR A 152 -15.14 3.87 14.18
N ALA A 153 -16.23 3.30 13.67
CA ALA A 153 -16.90 3.77 12.47
C ALA A 153 -18.34 4.20 12.79
N ALA A 154 -18.77 5.28 12.16
CA ALA A 154 -20.14 5.76 12.16
C ALA A 154 -20.64 5.90 10.73
N ASP A 155 -21.81 5.37 10.41
CA ASP A 155 -22.37 5.45 9.06
C ASP A 155 -23.55 6.45 8.97
N SER A 156 -23.98 6.72 7.74
CA SER A 156 -25.07 7.67 7.42
C SER A 156 -26.44 7.21 7.94
N VAL A 157 -26.60 5.93 8.29
CA VAL A 157 -27.86 5.37 8.83
C VAL A 157 -27.88 5.42 10.36
N GLY A 158 -26.73 5.75 10.98
CA GLY A 158 -26.61 5.89 12.44
C GLY A 158 -25.94 4.71 13.13
N ASN A 159 -25.56 3.66 12.43
CA ASN A 159 -24.85 2.53 13.03
C ASN A 159 -23.46 2.92 13.51
N ILE A 160 -23.07 2.39 14.67
CA ILE A 160 -21.73 2.51 15.23
C ILE A 160 -21.07 1.13 15.26
N ILE A 161 -19.88 1.04 14.70
CA ILE A 161 -19.08 -0.19 14.63
C ILE A 161 -17.75 0.06 15.32
N ILE A 162 -17.44 -0.74 16.36
CA ILE A 162 -16.17 -0.62 17.10
C ILE A 162 -15.39 -1.92 16.97
N HIS A 163 -14.11 -1.80 16.64
CA HIS A 163 -13.17 -2.92 16.59
C HIS A 163 -11.99 -2.68 17.53
N ASP A 164 -11.72 -3.62 18.44
CA ASP A 164 -10.56 -3.59 19.32
C ASP A 164 -9.27 -3.95 18.55
N LEU A 165 -8.25 -3.10 18.67
CA LEU A 165 -6.90 -3.27 18.15
C LEU A 165 -5.83 -3.39 19.25
N SER A 166 -6.21 -3.42 20.52
CA SER A 166 -5.28 -3.46 21.66
C SER A 166 -4.28 -4.62 21.57
N ARG A 167 -4.71 -5.74 20.98
CA ARG A 167 -3.87 -6.91 20.71
C ARG A 167 -2.66 -6.58 19.82
N ILE A 168 -2.77 -5.59 18.93
CA ILE A 168 -1.65 -5.14 18.08
C ILE A 168 -0.58 -4.49 18.95
N THR A 169 -0.97 -3.54 19.80
CA THR A 169 -0.06 -2.86 20.72
C THR A 169 0.62 -3.84 21.65
N LYS A 170 -0.15 -4.75 22.29
CA LYS A 170 0.38 -5.82 23.14
C LYS A 170 1.40 -6.70 22.41
N THR A 171 1.09 -7.16 21.20
CA THR A 171 2.00 -7.99 20.37
C THR A 171 3.30 -7.25 20.05
N LYS A 172 3.24 -5.97 19.72
CA LYS A 172 4.42 -5.17 19.39
C LYS A 172 5.30 -4.90 20.60
N LEU A 173 4.69 -4.60 21.75
CA LEU A 173 5.42 -4.39 23.00
C LEU A 173 6.09 -5.69 23.47
N ALA A 174 5.38 -6.81 23.48
CA ALA A 174 5.92 -8.11 23.82
C ALA A 174 7.12 -8.51 22.93
N SER A 175 7.01 -8.28 21.61
CA SER A 175 8.13 -8.54 20.69
C SER A 175 9.35 -7.67 21.00
N ARG A 176 9.16 -6.40 21.34
CA ARG A 176 10.24 -5.51 21.75
C ARG A 176 10.91 -5.95 23.05
N GLN A 177 10.11 -6.34 24.05
CA GLN A 177 10.61 -6.85 25.33
C GLN A 177 11.43 -8.12 25.13
N THR A 178 10.93 -9.05 24.31
CA THR A 178 11.65 -10.28 23.99
C THR A 178 13.00 -9.98 23.33
N ILE A 179 13.04 -9.11 22.31
CA ILE A 179 14.29 -8.72 21.63
C ILE A 179 15.27 -8.02 22.60
N ALA A 180 14.74 -7.20 23.52
CA ALA A 180 15.56 -6.46 24.48
C ALA A 180 16.25 -7.34 25.53
N ARG A 181 15.73 -8.55 25.79
CA ARG A 181 16.32 -9.53 26.72
C ARG A 181 17.62 -10.16 26.24
N PHE A 182 17.87 -10.14 24.92
CA PHE A 182 19.10 -10.70 24.35
C PHE A 182 20.26 -9.72 24.47
N LYS A 183 21.43 -10.24 24.87
CA LYS A 183 22.65 -9.44 25.06
C LYS A 183 23.02 -8.67 23.79
N ARG A 184 23.48 -7.45 23.95
CA ARG A 184 23.84 -6.57 22.82
C ARG A 184 25.16 -6.96 22.15
N SER A 185 25.99 -7.73 22.82
CA SER A 185 27.34 -8.14 22.39
C SER A 185 27.37 -9.14 21.25
N ASP A 186 26.25 -9.83 20.97
CA ASP A 186 26.17 -10.76 19.86
C ASP A 186 25.22 -10.25 18.77
N ASP A 187 25.77 -9.51 17.82
CA ASP A 187 25.01 -8.92 16.73
C ASP A 187 24.36 -9.96 15.81
N ARG A 188 24.96 -11.13 15.63
CA ARG A 188 24.40 -12.21 14.76
C ARG A 188 23.15 -12.81 15.37
N ILE A 189 23.21 -13.19 16.65
CA ILE A 189 22.05 -13.73 17.38
C ILE A 189 20.98 -12.66 17.47
N ARG A 190 21.33 -11.44 17.81
CA ARG A 190 20.39 -10.33 17.94
C ARG A 190 19.66 -10.03 16.62
N GLN A 191 20.36 -10.00 15.49
CA GLN A 191 19.73 -9.80 14.18
C GLN A 191 18.79 -10.96 13.82
N ARG A 192 19.17 -12.20 14.12
CA ARG A 192 18.37 -13.40 13.90
C ARG A 192 17.07 -13.39 14.73
N ILE A 193 17.19 -13.04 16.02
CA ILE A 193 16.06 -12.90 16.94
C ILE A 193 15.15 -11.73 16.52
N ALA A 194 15.71 -10.57 16.23
CA ALA A 194 14.94 -9.41 15.77
C ALA A 194 14.20 -9.71 14.46
N SER A 195 14.82 -10.42 13.53
CA SER A 195 14.19 -10.84 12.27
C SER A 195 13.03 -11.80 12.51
N LYS A 196 13.23 -12.84 13.37
CA LYS A 196 12.19 -13.83 13.72
C LYS A 196 10.98 -13.16 14.38
N TYR A 197 11.19 -12.43 15.47
CA TYR A 197 10.09 -11.79 16.21
C TYR A 197 9.47 -10.64 15.45
N GLY A 198 10.24 -9.89 14.67
CA GLY A 198 9.73 -8.86 13.76
C GLY A 198 8.81 -9.44 12.69
N ARG A 199 9.11 -10.62 12.14
CA ARG A 199 8.24 -11.32 11.19
C ARG A 199 6.95 -11.80 11.87
N ILE A 200 7.04 -12.45 13.03
CA ILE A 200 5.87 -12.93 13.79
C ILE A 200 4.95 -11.75 14.13
N GLN A 201 5.50 -10.68 14.67
CA GLN A 201 4.76 -9.47 15.00
C GLN A 201 4.06 -8.88 13.78
N ARG A 202 4.76 -8.75 12.65
CA ARG A 202 4.21 -8.21 11.40
C ARG A 202 3.05 -9.07 10.90
N ASN A 203 3.21 -10.37 10.89
CA ASN A 203 2.18 -11.29 10.42
C ASN A 203 0.92 -11.22 11.30
N ARG A 204 1.07 -11.22 12.62
CA ARG A 204 -0.05 -11.10 13.56
C ARG A 204 -0.76 -9.75 13.43
N THR A 205 0.01 -8.66 13.33
CA THR A 205 -0.55 -7.31 13.13
C THR A 205 -1.31 -7.22 11.81
N ASN A 206 -0.72 -7.69 10.72
CA ASN A 206 -1.36 -7.65 9.40
C ASN A 206 -2.64 -8.48 9.39
N TRP A 207 -2.64 -9.66 9.99
CA TRP A 207 -3.83 -10.51 10.07
C TRP A 207 -5.00 -9.80 10.76
N LEU A 208 -4.75 -9.16 11.92
CA LEU A 208 -5.78 -8.39 12.63
C LEU A 208 -6.29 -7.22 11.78
N LEU A 209 -5.38 -6.42 11.19
CA LEU A 209 -5.76 -5.29 10.36
C LEU A 209 -6.53 -5.73 9.12
N HIS A 210 -6.14 -6.86 8.50
CA HIS A 210 -6.87 -7.42 7.35
C HIS A 210 -8.29 -7.86 7.71
N ASN A 211 -8.49 -8.43 8.91
CA ASN A 211 -9.83 -8.81 9.39
C ASN A 211 -10.70 -7.58 9.64
N VAL A 212 -10.18 -6.58 10.34
CA VAL A 212 -10.93 -5.34 10.64
C VAL A 212 -11.25 -4.58 9.35
N SER A 213 -10.25 -4.31 8.51
CA SER A 213 -10.46 -3.60 7.25
C SER A 213 -11.41 -4.34 6.30
N ARG A 214 -11.42 -5.68 6.30
CA ARG A 214 -12.37 -6.48 5.52
C ARG A 214 -13.80 -6.30 6.04
N LYS A 215 -13.99 -6.37 7.37
CA LYS A 215 -15.33 -6.19 7.97
C LYS A 215 -15.90 -4.79 7.65
N LEU A 216 -15.08 -3.74 7.81
CA LEU A 216 -15.48 -2.37 7.51
C LEU A 216 -15.81 -2.18 6.02
N VAL A 217 -14.96 -2.68 5.13
CA VAL A 217 -15.21 -2.59 3.68
C VAL A 217 -16.42 -3.41 3.26
N ASN A 218 -16.63 -4.61 3.82
CA ASN A 218 -17.82 -5.42 3.52
C ASN A 218 -19.10 -4.71 3.95
N HIS A 219 -19.10 -4.05 5.13
CA HIS A 219 -20.22 -3.23 5.58
C HIS A 219 -20.50 -2.07 4.62
N ALA A 220 -19.43 -1.33 4.25
CA ALA A 220 -19.53 -0.23 3.29
C ALA A 220 -20.03 -0.71 1.90
N THR A 221 -19.55 -1.88 1.43
CA THR A 221 -19.97 -2.44 0.14
C THR A 221 -21.44 -2.86 0.15
N LYS A 222 -21.88 -3.54 1.23
CA LYS A 222 -23.27 -3.98 1.37
C LYS A 222 -24.26 -2.81 1.33
N ASN A 223 -23.89 -1.68 1.95
CA ASN A 223 -24.75 -0.51 2.08
C ASN A 223 -24.45 0.57 1.03
N ARG A 224 -23.53 0.33 0.09
CA ARG A 224 -23.07 1.30 -0.93
C ARG A 224 -22.58 2.61 -0.28
N PHE A 225 -21.78 2.52 0.78
CA PHE A 225 -21.22 3.69 1.44
C PHE A 225 -19.80 3.97 0.96
N SER A 226 -19.48 5.24 0.72
CA SER A 226 -18.09 5.68 0.62
C SER A 226 -17.44 5.68 2.01
N ILE A 227 -16.13 5.47 2.06
CA ILE A 227 -15.38 5.50 3.31
C ILE A 227 -14.72 6.86 3.47
N VAL A 228 -14.88 7.47 4.65
CA VAL A 228 -14.27 8.74 5.03
C VAL A 228 -13.26 8.50 6.14
N VAL A 229 -12.02 8.96 5.96
CA VAL A 229 -10.95 8.85 6.94
C VAL A 229 -10.21 10.18 7.10
N GLU A 230 -9.59 10.40 8.23
CA GLU A 230 -8.71 11.56 8.42
C GLU A 230 -7.41 11.43 7.65
N ARG A 231 -6.92 12.54 7.11
CA ARG A 231 -5.58 12.65 6.52
C ARG A 231 -4.53 12.83 7.62
N ILE A 232 -4.02 11.74 8.15
CA ILE A 232 -3.02 11.77 9.20
C ILE A 232 -1.63 11.92 8.58
N THR A 233 -1.05 13.13 8.65
CA THR A 233 0.29 13.45 8.14
C THR A 233 1.18 13.97 9.26
N GLY A 234 2.49 13.70 9.19
CA GLY A 234 3.48 14.27 10.09
C GLY A 234 3.41 13.83 11.56
N ILE A 235 2.50 12.92 11.92
CA ILE A 235 2.24 12.51 13.30
C ILE A 235 3.49 11.98 14.03
N ARG A 236 4.48 11.43 13.29
CA ARG A 236 5.75 10.97 13.87
C ARG A 236 6.58 12.09 14.49
N ARG A 237 6.34 13.34 14.12
CA ARG A 237 7.01 14.51 14.74
C ARG A 237 6.61 14.66 16.20
N LEU A 238 5.37 14.27 16.55
CA LEU A 238 4.84 14.31 17.92
C LEU A 238 5.51 13.29 18.86
N TYR A 239 6.18 12.27 18.31
CA TYR A 239 6.81 11.19 19.09
C TYR A 239 8.32 11.32 19.21
N ARG A 240 8.90 12.45 18.83
CA ARG A 240 10.35 12.69 18.92
C ARG A 240 10.78 12.81 20.38
N LYS A 241 12.02 12.42 20.64
CA LYS A 241 12.67 12.68 21.93
C LYS A 241 12.70 14.20 22.18
N GLY A 242 12.38 14.63 23.37
CA GLY A 242 12.32 16.05 23.74
C GLY A 242 10.93 16.66 23.85
N ASN A 243 9.86 15.98 23.42
CA ASN A 243 8.47 16.48 23.51
C ASN A 243 7.78 16.18 24.87
N GLY A 244 8.51 16.06 25.95
CA GLY A 244 7.96 15.79 27.30
C GLY A 244 7.35 14.40 27.51
N GLN A 245 7.28 13.57 26.48
CA GLN A 245 6.66 12.26 26.56
C GLN A 245 7.61 11.19 27.09
N THR A 246 7.10 10.25 27.89
CA THR A 246 7.88 9.12 28.39
C THR A 246 8.32 8.19 27.25
N ARG A 247 9.44 7.47 27.48
CA ARG A 247 9.93 6.44 26.54
C ARG A 247 8.85 5.38 26.21
N TYR A 248 8.07 5.01 27.22
CA TYR A 248 6.99 4.03 27.08
C TYR A 248 5.87 4.55 26.17
N HIS A 249 5.41 5.76 26.42
CA HIS A 249 4.36 6.39 25.62
C HIS A 249 4.78 6.56 24.16
N ARG A 250 6.00 7.05 23.91
CA ARG A 250 6.54 7.11 22.54
C ARG A 250 6.61 5.74 21.88
N ALA A 251 6.94 4.68 22.64
CA ALA A 251 6.96 3.32 22.10
C ALA A 251 5.57 2.82 21.72
N GLN A 252 4.54 3.13 22.50
CA GLN A 252 3.15 2.82 22.18
C GLN A 252 2.70 3.56 20.92
N LEU A 253 2.90 4.86 20.82
CA LEU A 253 2.51 5.65 19.66
C LEU A 253 3.25 5.20 18.38
N ASN A 254 4.53 4.84 18.48
CA ASN A 254 5.27 4.22 17.37
C ASN A 254 4.73 2.83 16.98
N SER A 255 3.94 2.19 17.84
CA SER A 255 3.27 0.94 17.51
C SER A 255 1.98 1.12 16.70
N TRP A 256 1.46 2.34 16.61
CA TRP A 256 0.22 2.64 15.90
C TRP A 256 0.31 2.35 14.40
N SER A 257 -0.58 1.51 13.91
CA SER A 257 -0.57 0.99 12.54
C SER A 257 -1.52 1.75 11.62
N TYR A 258 -1.75 3.05 11.86
CA TYR A 258 -2.72 3.87 11.13
C TYR A 258 -2.51 3.87 9.61
N HIS A 259 -1.25 3.94 9.16
CA HIS A 259 -0.93 3.96 7.74
C HIS A 259 -1.21 2.62 7.05
N GLU A 260 -0.90 1.51 7.72
CA GLU A 260 -1.19 0.18 7.16
C GLU A 260 -2.69 -0.08 7.07
N LEU A 261 -3.46 0.37 8.07
CA LEU A 261 -4.92 0.29 8.03
C LEU A 261 -5.49 1.16 6.91
N ASP A 262 -5.01 2.39 6.74
CA ASP A 262 -5.40 3.30 5.67
C ASP A 262 -5.17 2.67 4.28
N LYS A 263 -3.98 2.13 4.07
CA LYS A 263 -3.62 1.42 2.85
C LYS A 263 -4.56 0.23 2.58
N GLN A 264 -4.89 -0.55 3.64
CA GLN A 264 -5.77 -1.71 3.50
C GLN A 264 -7.21 -1.31 3.22
N LEU A 265 -7.71 -0.26 3.83
CA LEU A 265 -9.03 0.32 3.50
C LEU A 265 -9.03 0.80 2.04
N SER A 266 -8.06 1.61 1.65
CA SER A 266 -7.98 2.20 0.31
C SER A 266 -7.98 1.16 -0.81
N TYR A 267 -7.10 0.15 -0.77
CA TYR A 267 -7.08 -0.81 -1.86
C TYR A 267 -8.30 -1.74 -1.87
N LYS A 268 -8.85 -2.11 -0.70
CA LYS A 268 -10.04 -2.97 -0.63
C LYS A 268 -11.29 -2.26 -1.10
N THR A 269 -11.46 -0.98 -0.77
CA THR A 269 -12.57 -0.17 -1.29
C THR A 269 -12.46 0.02 -2.80
N SER A 270 -11.28 0.39 -3.31
CA SER A 270 -11.03 0.48 -4.75
C SER A 270 -11.33 -0.84 -5.47
N TRP A 271 -11.01 -1.99 -4.85
CA TRP A 271 -11.33 -3.31 -5.40
C TRP A 271 -12.82 -3.58 -5.53
N ASN A 272 -13.64 -2.93 -4.70
CA ASN A 272 -15.11 -2.99 -4.73
C ASN A 272 -15.75 -1.79 -5.45
N GLY A 273 -14.98 -0.90 -6.08
CA GLY A 273 -15.49 0.26 -6.79
C GLY A 273 -15.97 1.40 -5.89
N LEU A 274 -15.67 1.36 -4.59
CA LEU A 274 -16.06 2.38 -3.64
C LEU A 274 -14.95 3.44 -3.48
N PRO A 275 -15.28 4.74 -3.39
CA PRO A 275 -14.30 5.79 -3.13
C PRO A 275 -13.92 5.86 -1.65
N VAL A 276 -12.68 6.37 -1.39
CA VAL A 276 -12.22 6.77 -0.06
C VAL A 276 -11.98 8.27 -0.06
N VAL A 277 -12.60 8.97 0.87
CA VAL A 277 -12.47 10.42 1.06
C VAL A 277 -11.55 10.69 2.25
N HIS A 278 -10.54 11.54 2.05
CA HIS A 278 -9.63 11.95 3.12
C HIS A 278 -9.96 13.37 3.58
N VAL A 279 -10.37 13.52 4.85
CA VAL A 279 -10.75 14.81 5.43
C VAL A 279 -9.66 15.39 6.33
N ASN A 280 -9.73 16.69 6.59
CA ASN A 280 -8.81 17.37 7.51
C ASN A 280 -9.09 16.92 8.96
N PRO A 281 -8.08 16.49 9.72
CA PRO A 281 -8.24 16.02 11.10
C PRO A 281 -8.49 17.15 12.10
N LYS A 282 -8.40 18.43 11.71
CA LYS A 282 -8.56 19.56 12.62
C LYS A 282 -9.99 19.62 13.17
N GLY A 283 -10.13 19.47 14.49
CA GLY A 283 -11.39 19.61 15.21
C GLY A 283 -12.26 18.35 15.25
N THR A 284 -11.91 17.26 14.58
CA THR A 284 -12.69 16.02 14.55
C THR A 284 -12.86 15.38 15.94
N SER A 285 -11.86 15.46 16.80
CA SER A 285 -11.88 14.86 18.15
C SER A 285 -12.31 15.84 19.27
N SER A 286 -12.48 17.13 18.97
CA SER A 286 -12.75 18.15 20.00
C SER A 286 -14.10 18.83 19.88
N LYS A 287 -14.77 18.66 18.73
CA LYS A 287 -16.07 19.27 18.47
C LYS A 287 -17.23 18.33 18.75
N CYS A 288 -18.35 18.89 19.18
CA CYS A 288 -19.60 18.16 19.34
C CYS A 288 -20.15 17.79 17.95
N SER A 289 -20.45 16.52 17.74
CA SER A 289 -21.02 16.05 16.47
C SER A 289 -22.49 16.50 16.24
N ALA A 290 -23.14 17.08 17.25
CA ALA A 290 -24.51 17.59 17.15
C ALA A 290 -24.57 19.10 16.88
N CYS A 291 -23.92 19.93 17.69
CA CYS A 291 -23.99 21.40 17.57
C CYS A 291 -22.71 22.05 17.02
N GLY A 292 -21.60 21.32 16.92
CA GLY A 292 -20.33 21.85 16.42
C GLY A 292 -19.45 22.54 17.45
N ASP A 293 -19.94 22.78 18.67
CA ASP A 293 -19.21 23.46 19.73
C ASP A 293 -18.18 22.57 20.43
N GLN A 294 -17.38 23.15 21.32
CA GLN A 294 -16.30 22.45 22.00
C GLN A 294 -16.84 21.38 22.98
N MET A 295 -16.19 20.24 22.98
CA MET A 295 -16.42 19.17 23.94
C MET A 295 -15.43 19.28 25.10
N VAL A 296 -15.95 19.16 26.31
CA VAL A 296 -15.15 19.19 27.55
C VAL A 296 -14.79 17.76 27.95
N TYR A 297 -13.54 17.55 28.26
CA TYR A 297 -13.05 16.25 28.74
C TYR A 297 -13.41 16.07 30.23
N SER A 298 -14.04 14.97 30.56
CA SER A 298 -14.04 14.46 31.92
C SER A 298 -12.67 13.85 32.21
N LYS A 299 -12.03 14.24 33.32
CA LYS A 299 -10.67 13.76 33.69
C LYS A 299 -10.59 12.24 33.90
N GLU A 300 -11.70 11.57 34.13
CA GLU A 300 -11.77 10.18 34.56
C GLU A 300 -12.36 9.20 33.51
N SER A 301 -12.95 9.70 32.42
CA SER A 301 -13.62 8.83 31.45
C SER A 301 -13.30 9.21 30.01
N ARG A 302 -13.44 8.25 29.09
CA ARG A 302 -13.41 8.49 27.64
C ARG A 302 -14.62 9.26 27.13
N THR A 303 -15.51 9.66 28.04
CA THR A 303 -16.76 10.34 27.76
C THR A 303 -16.54 11.85 27.68
N LEU A 304 -17.07 12.47 26.66
CA LEU A 304 -17.05 13.92 26.46
C LEU A 304 -18.43 14.49 26.70
N ARG A 305 -18.48 15.70 27.28
CA ARG A 305 -19.73 16.47 27.45
C ARG A 305 -19.62 17.76 26.64
N CYS A 306 -20.65 18.07 25.88
CA CYS A 306 -20.75 19.35 25.17
C CYS A 306 -21.07 20.47 26.13
N SER A 307 -20.36 21.61 26.05
CA SER A 307 -20.60 22.79 26.85
C SER A 307 -21.94 23.45 26.56
N THR A 308 -22.42 23.38 25.32
CA THR A 308 -23.59 24.09 24.80
C THR A 308 -24.86 23.23 24.86
N CYS A 309 -24.85 22.06 24.18
CA CYS A 309 -26.04 21.20 24.10
C CYS A 309 -26.08 20.10 25.18
N SER A 310 -25.15 20.11 26.14
CA SER A 310 -25.03 19.15 27.24
C SER A 310 -25.00 17.67 26.87
N ARG A 311 -24.90 17.35 25.56
CA ARG A 311 -24.83 15.97 25.07
C ARG A 311 -23.58 15.28 25.58
N VAL A 312 -23.77 14.08 26.10
CA VAL A 312 -22.68 13.21 26.57
C VAL A 312 -22.50 12.07 25.57
N MET A 313 -21.27 11.81 25.16
CA MET A 313 -20.97 10.69 24.26
C MET A 313 -19.52 10.20 24.39
N ASP A 314 -19.28 8.98 23.96
CA ASP A 314 -17.92 8.44 23.81
C ASP A 314 -17.11 9.28 22.83
N ARG A 315 -15.85 9.52 23.16
CA ARG A 315 -14.93 10.35 22.37
C ARG A 315 -14.72 9.80 20.95
N ASP A 316 -14.53 8.50 20.82
CA ASP A 316 -14.20 7.88 19.54
C ASP A 316 -15.46 7.82 18.64
N VAL A 317 -16.64 7.67 19.25
CA VAL A 317 -17.94 7.77 18.54
C VAL A 317 -18.16 9.19 18.04
N SER A 318 -17.88 10.20 18.90
CA SER A 318 -17.96 11.62 18.49
C SER A 318 -17.02 11.93 17.33
N ALA A 319 -15.78 11.46 17.40
CA ALA A 319 -14.80 11.62 16.34
C ALA A 319 -15.24 10.97 15.01
N ALA A 320 -15.73 9.73 15.06
CA ALA A 320 -16.21 9.02 13.87
C ALA A 320 -17.39 9.77 13.19
N ARG A 321 -18.33 10.30 13.97
CA ARG A 321 -19.45 11.13 13.49
C ARG A 321 -18.96 12.45 12.88
N ASN A 322 -17.98 13.11 13.49
CA ASN A 322 -17.39 14.33 12.95
C ASN A 322 -16.65 14.08 11.63
N ILE A 323 -15.95 12.97 11.53
CA ILE A 323 -15.30 12.54 10.28
C ILE A 323 -16.35 12.29 9.18
N LEU A 324 -17.43 11.58 9.52
CA LEU A 324 -18.57 11.38 8.62
C LEU A 324 -19.16 12.71 8.14
N SER A 325 -19.47 13.63 9.07
CA SER A 325 -20.03 14.96 8.75
C SER A 325 -19.07 15.80 7.89
N ALA A 326 -17.76 15.68 8.11
CA ALA A 326 -16.76 16.35 7.26
C ALA A 326 -16.75 15.78 5.84
N GLY A 327 -16.91 14.45 5.68
CA GLY A 327 -17.03 13.79 4.39
C GLY A 327 -18.29 14.22 3.62
N LEU A 328 -19.42 14.26 4.29
CA LEU A 328 -20.70 14.74 3.70
C LEU A 328 -20.58 16.17 3.20
N ARG A 329 -19.99 17.08 3.99
CA ARG A 329 -19.75 18.47 3.57
C ARG A 329 -18.79 18.58 2.38
N PHE A 330 -17.79 17.72 2.32
CA PHE A 330 -16.86 17.67 1.19
C PHE A 330 -17.57 17.25 -0.11
N SER A 331 -18.45 16.28 -0.05
CA SER A 331 -19.23 15.80 -1.20
C SER A 331 -20.19 16.86 -1.73
N LEU A 332 -20.80 17.69 -0.86
CA LEU A 332 -21.73 18.76 -1.25
C LEU A 332 -21.04 19.96 -1.91
N LYS A 333 -19.76 20.23 -1.56
CA LYS A 333 -19.01 21.40 -2.09
C LYS A 333 -18.25 21.13 -3.37
N GLY A 334 -18.19 19.89 -3.83
CA GLY A 334 -17.26 19.48 -4.88
C GLY A 334 -15.79 19.57 -4.43
N PRO A 335 -14.83 19.07 -5.21
CA PRO A 335 -13.41 19.24 -4.92
C PRO A 335 -13.04 20.74 -5.08
N SER A 336 -12.65 21.41 -3.98
CA SER A 336 -12.08 22.75 -4.06
C SER A 336 -10.69 22.67 -4.73
N ASP A 337 -10.32 23.69 -5.52
CA ASP A 337 -9.03 23.77 -6.23
C ASP A 337 -7.80 23.60 -5.31
N GLU A 338 -7.91 23.96 -4.03
CA GLU A 338 -6.86 23.72 -3.03
C GLU A 338 -6.70 22.23 -2.67
N ALA A 339 -7.79 21.45 -2.69
CA ALA A 339 -7.73 20.01 -2.48
C ALA A 339 -7.03 19.29 -3.66
N MET A 340 -7.12 19.86 -4.86
CA MET A 340 -6.47 19.35 -6.07
C MET A 340 -4.96 19.66 -6.12
N LYS A 341 -4.53 20.82 -5.63
CA LYS A 341 -3.11 21.24 -5.68
C LYS A 341 -2.16 20.53 -4.72
N GLY A 342 -2.66 19.82 -3.74
CA GLY A 342 -1.85 19.17 -2.69
C GLY A 342 -1.85 17.66 -2.68
N ASN A 343 -2.50 16.95 -3.61
CA ASN A 343 -2.75 15.53 -3.39
C ASN A 343 -2.76 14.66 -4.66
N PRO A 344 -1.65 14.01 -4.99
CA PRO A 344 -1.63 12.91 -5.97
C PRO A 344 -2.34 11.64 -5.49
N MET A 345 -2.96 11.64 -4.30
CA MET A 345 -3.70 10.52 -3.70
C MET A 345 -5.21 10.74 -3.61
N ILE A 346 -5.79 11.70 -4.31
CA ILE A 346 -7.19 11.53 -4.72
C ILE A 346 -7.10 10.41 -5.76
N MET A 347 -7.30 9.17 -5.33
CA MET A 347 -7.55 8.11 -6.30
C MET A 347 -8.72 8.59 -7.14
N ALA A 348 -8.47 8.84 -8.42
CA ALA A 348 -9.52 9.09 -9.39
C ALA A 348 -10.59 8.02 -9.15
N ILE A 349 -11.83 8.41 -9.11
CA ILE A 349 -12.97 7.49 -9.08
C ILE A 349 -12.73 6.54 -10.25
N PRO A 350 -12.60 5.22 -10.03
CA PRO A 350 -12.32 4.32 -11.13
C PRO A 350 -13.47 4.42 -12.13
N GLY A 351 -13.21 4.98 -13.33
CA GLY A 351 -14.18 5.08 -14.40
C GLY A 351 -14.65 6.49 -14.80
N VAL A 352 -14.15 7.55 -14.20
CA VAL A 352 -14.28 8.90 -14.73
C VAL A 352 -13.10 9.12 -15.68
N ASP A 353 -13.33 9.02 -16.97
CA ASP A 353 -12.43 9.48 -18.03
C ASP A 353 -12.42 11.02 -17.99
N ASP A 354 -11.60 11.60 -17.12
CA ASP A 354 -11.17 12.97 -17.32
C ASP A 354 -10.16 12.95 -18.47
N GLY A 355 -10.55 13.47 -19.62
CA GLY A 355 -9.78 13.50 -20.88
C GLY A 355 -8.46 14.29 -20.81
N GLN A 356 -7.84 14.40 -19.63
CA GLN A 356 -6.53 15.01 -19.39
C GLN A 356 -5.78 14.32 -18.23
N SER A 357 -5.82 13.02 -18.15
CA SER A 357 -4.81 12.32 -17.35
C SER A 357 -3.54 12.22 -18.18
N SER A 358 -2.48 12.81 -17.69
CA SER A 358 -1.12 12.56 -18.14
C SER A 358 -0.97 11.06 -18.46
N HIS A 359 -0.70 10.75 -19.70
CA HIS A 359 -0.47 9.42 -20.22
C HIS A 359 0.50 8.63 -19.32
N GLU A 360 0.01 7.83 -18.39
CA GLU A 360 0.60 6.53 -18.16
C GLU A 360 0.26 5.70 -19.40
N LYS A 361 1.08 5.86 -20.43
CA LYS A 361 1.12 4.91 -21.54
C LYS A 361 1.33 3.56 -20.88
N THR A 362 0.31 2.75 -20.82
CA THR A 362 0.48 1.30 -20.73
C THR A 362 1.57 0.98 -21.74
N PRO A 363 2.65 0.27 -21.34
CA PRO A 363 3.61 -0.17 -22.31
C PRO A 363 2.83 -0.95 -23.36
N THR A 364 2.70 -0.40 -24.55
CA THR A 364 2.32 -1.16 -25.73
C THR A 364 3.22 -2.37 -25.72
N ASP A 365 2.65 -3.51 -25.87
CA ASP A 365 3.38 -4.79 -25.86
C ASP A 365 4.53 -4.64 -26.88
N PRO A 366 5.80 -4.64 -26.44
CA PRO A 366 6.91 -4.45 -27.38
C PRO A 366 7.08 -5.61 -28.35
N THR A 367 6.18 -6.59 -28.31
CA THR A 367 6.19 -7.74 -29.21
C THR A 367 5.64 -7.43 -30.61
N GLU A 368 4.91 -6.30 -30.80
CA GLU A 368 4.43 -5.96 -32.14
C GLU A 368 5.49 -5.22 -33.00
N ASP A 369 6.50 -4.60 -32.40
CA ASP A 369 7.54 -3.85 -33.12
C ASP A 369 8.92 -4.59 -33.26
N LEU A 370 8.99 -5.82 -32.77
CA LEU A 370 10.20 -6.67 -32.94
C LEU A 370 9.82 -7.92 -33.72
N THR A 371 9.41 -7.74 -34.97
CA THR A 371 9.52 -8.77 -35.98
C THR A 371 11.01 -9.08 -36.10
N GLU A 372 11.38 -10.33 -35.89
CA GLU A 372 12.71 -10.85 -36.25
C GLU A 372 12.98 -10.51 -37.71
N PRO A 373 14.16 -9.96 -38.06
CA PRO A 373 14.51 -9.85 -39.45
C PRO A 373 14.50 -11.27 -40.00
N ASN A 374 13.68 -11.52 -41.03
CA ASN A 374 13.72 -12.72 -41.84
C ASN A 374 15.16 -12.99 -42.24
N LEU A 375 15.78 -14.00 -41.66
CA LEU A 375 16.92 -14.68 -42.22
C LEU A 375 16.37 -15.55 -43.34
N ARG A 376 16.22 -14.96 -44.51
CA ARG A 376 16.31 -15.66 -45.80
C ARG A 376 17.56 -15.13 -46.52
N ASN A 377 18.40 -16.08 -46.77
CA ASN A 377 19.64 -16.20 -47.53
C ASN A 377 20.87 -16.19 -46.67
#